data_a6fffc2b7d2fa63d644d5614a97e5d0a
#
_entry.id   a6fffc2b7d2fa63d644d5614a97e5d0a
#
_cell.length_a   1.000
_cell.length_b   1.000
_cell.length_c   1.000
_cell.angle_alpha   90.00
_cell.angle_beta   90.00
_cell.angle_gamma   90.00
#
_symmetry.space_group_name_H-M   'P 1'
#
loop_
_entity.id
_entity.type
_entity.pdbx_description
1 polymer ?
#
loop_
_entity_poly.entity_id
_entity_poly.type
_entity_poly.pdbx_seq_one_letter_code
_entity_poly.pdbx_strand_id
1 'polypeptide(L)'
;NYFGPQRFGRHNLDDALDWLRHRRDQGRYRRLSQRQKGWHLSVLRSWVFNELLAGRVRDETWRTCLDGDDVGPSQTGQTDIPYGPLWGRGTNTLSGPALKRQEHWMAEVRTPDEEQSLSEVCAGLEYAGVDRGLRPMAVTPQNITIAHDRRETTLALAFSLPVGAYATVLLGQWFDLRDLSLASAS
;
A
#
# COMPACT_ATOMS: atom_id res chain seq x y z
N ASN A 1 -2.89 7.37 -1.61
CA ASN A 1 -1.48 7.15 -1.19
C ASN A 1 -1.08 5.67 -1.31
N TYR A 2 -1.46 5.02 -2.40
CA TYR A 2 -1.05 3.64 -2.68
C TYR A 2 0.48 3.46 -2.67
N PHE A 3 0.93 2.28 -2.31
CA PHE A 3 2.26 1.83 -2.69
C PHE A 3 2.26 1.52 -4.19
N GLY A 4 3.25 2.04 -4.90
CA GLY A 4 3.33 1.93 -6.34
C GLY A 4 3.79 0.55 -6.85
N PRO A 5 3.63 0.27 -8.17
CA PRO A 5 4.02 -1.00 -8.78
C PRO A 5 5.48 -1.40 -8.52
N GLN A 6 6.38 -0.42 -8.39
CA GLN A 6 7.80 -0.68 -8.08
C GLN A 6 8.00 -1.46 -6.77
N ARG A 7 7.03 -1.35 -5.83
CA ARG A 7 7.06 -2.09 -4.56
C ARG A 7 6.85 -3.57 -4.76
N PHE A 8 5.99 -3.93 -5.70
CA PHE A 8 5.57 -5.30 -5.92
C PHE A 8 6.41 -6.01 -6.99
N GLY A 9 7.05 -5.27 -7.92
CA GLY A 9 7.84 -5.85 -8.99
C GLY A 9 7.03 -6.88 -9.79
N ARG A 10 7.72 -7.88 -10.38
CA ARG A 10 7.03 -8.94 -11.13
C ARG A 10 6.51 -10.08 -10.24
N HIS A 11 7.26 -10.43 -9.19
CA HIS A 11 6.99 -11.63 -8.35
C HIS A 11 7.13 -11.37 -6.84
N ASN A 12 7.44 -10.14 -6.42
CA ASN A 12 7.69 -9.86 -5.01
C ASN A 12 6.49 -10.20 -4.11
N LEU A 13 5.26 -10.00 -4.61
CA LEU A 13 4.05 -10.32 -3.84
C LEU A 13 3.85 -11.83 -3.76
N ASP A 14 3.98 -12.55 -4.87
CA ASP A 14 3.82 -14.00 -4.93
C ASP A 14 4.85 -14.69 -4.03
N ASP A 15 6.13 -14.29 -4.13
CA ASP A 15 7.21 -14.79 -3.29
C ASP A 15 6.95 -14.52 -1.80
N ALA A 16 6.41 -13.34 -1.47
CA ALA A 16 6.13 -12.97 -0.09
C ALA A 16 4.92 -13.74 0.47
N LEU A 17 3.88 -13.98 -0.32
CA LEU A 17 2.73 -14.81 0.05
C LEU A 17 3.13 -16.26 0.23
N ASP A 18 3.88 -16.83 -0.72
CA ASP A 18 4.39 -18.19 -0.61
C ASP A 18 5.29 -18.36 0.64
N TRP A 19 6.17 -17.39 0.90
CA TRP A 19 6.96 -17.37 2.12
C TRP A 19 6.09 -17.32 3.39
N LEU A 20 5.05 -16.50 3.41
CA LEU A 20 4.19 -16.35 4.58
C LEU A 20 3.47 -17.68 4.91
N ARG A 21 2.99 -18.40 3.90
CA ARG A 21 2.32 -19.69 4.02
C ARG A 21 3.25 -20.77 4.57
N HIS A 22 4.46 -20.85 4.01
CA HIS A 22 5.39 -21.93 4.26
C HIS A 22 6.55 -21.57 5.21
N ARG A 23 6.47 -20.42 5.91
CA ARG A 23 7.56 -19.92 6.76
C ARG A 23 7.96 -20.85 7.90
N ARG A 24 7.07 -21.79 8.29
CA ARG A 24 7.35 -22.83 9.28
C ARG A 24 7.98 -24.07 8.68
N ASP A 25 7.96 -24.19 7.38
CA ASP A 25 8.62 -25.30 6.69
C ASP A 25 10.14 -25.11 6.79
N GLN A 26 10.77 -26.03 7.54
CA GLN A 26 12.21 -25.97 7.82
C GLN A 26 13.07 -26.18 6.57
N GLY A 27 12.53 -26.68 5.47
CA GLY A 27 13.22 -26.95 4.23
C GLY A 27 13.35 -25.74 3.32
N ARG A 28 12.21 -25.16 2.92
CA ARG A 28 12.13 -24.22 1.80
C ARG A 28 12.68 -22.83 2.10
N TYR A 29 12.41 -22.28 3.30
CA TYR A 29 12.75 -20.89 3.66
C TYR A 29 13.75 -20.75 4.79
N ARG A 30 14.37 -21.84 5.22
CA ARG A 30 15.38 -21.86 6.29
C ARG A 30 16.57 -20.93 6.02
N ARG A 31 16.94 -20.74 4.76
CA ARG A 31 18.15 -20.00 4.34
C ARG A 31 17.93 -18.51 4.09
N LEU A 32 16.68 -18.01 4.22
CA LEU A 32 16.44 -16.58 4.01
C LEU A 32 17.11 -15.75 5.10
N SER A 33 17.88 -14.75 4.67
CA SER A 33 18.45 -13.75 5.56
C SER A 33 17.35 -12.91 6.23
N GLN A 34 17.68 -12.28 7.35
CA GLN A 34 16.75 -11.36 8.03
C GLN A 34 16.31 -10.20 7.12
N ARG A 35 17.21 -9.74 6.24
CA ARG A 35 16.89 -8.71 5.24
C ARG A 35 15.82 -9.18 4.26
N GLN A 36 15.94 -10.41 3.75
CA GLN A 36 14.94 -10.99 2.83
C GLN A 36 13.58 -11.19 3.51
N LYS A 37 13.58 -11.71 4.75
CA LYS A 37 12.34 -11.83 5.56
C LYS A 37 11.70 -10.46 5.81
N GLY A 38 12.50 -9.46 6.19
CA GLY A 38 12.02 -8.09 6.36
C GLY A 38 11.44 -7.49 5.08
N TRP A 39 12.02 -7.83 3.92
CA TRP A 39 11.49 -7.43 2.62
C TRP A 39 10.12 -8.05 2.34
N HIS A 40 9.95 -9.37 2.51
CA HIS A 40 8.65 -10.04 2.35
C HIS A 40 7.58 -9.45 3.27
N LEU A 41 7.90 -9.23 4.55
CA LEU A 41 6.98 -8.58 5.49
C LEU A 41 6.58 -7.19 5.01
N SER A 42 7.54 -6.42 4.51
CA SER A 42 7.29 -5.07 4.02
C SER A 42 6.41 -5.05 2.76
N VAL A 43 6.59 -6.01 1.84
CA VAL A 43 5.76 -6.17 0.64
C VAL A 43 4.32 -6.52 1.04
N LEU A 44 4.14 -7.52 1.91
CA LEU A 44 2.81 -7.94 2.38
C LEU A 44 2.05 -6.82 3.10
N ARG A 45 2.73 -6.07 3.97
CA ARG A 45 2.12 -4.90 4.64
C ARG A 45 1.69 -3.83 3.65
N SER A 46 2.48 -3.62 2.60
CA SER A 46 2.15 -2.66 1.53
C SER A 46 0.94 -3.12 0.73
N TRP A 47 0.83 -4.42 0.45
CA TRP A 47 -0.32 -5.01 -0.24
C TRP A 47 -1.57 -4.90 0.62
N VAL A 48 -1.54 -5.33 1.88
CA VAL A 48 -2.67 -5.20 2.82
C VAL A 48 -3.17 -3.75 2.91
N PHE A 49 -2.24 -2.79 3.04
CA PHE A 49 -2.60 -1.37 3.04
C PHE A 49 -3.30 -0.96 1.74
N ASN A 50 -2.79 -1.39 0.59
CA ASN A 50 -3.38 -1.06 -0.70
C ASN A 50 -4.80 -1.62 -0.85
N GLU A 51 -5.05 -2.86 -0.39
CA GLU A 51 -6.38 -3.47 -0.45
C GLU A 51 -7.39 -2.72 0.44
N LEU A 52 -7.01 -2.38 1.67
CA LEU A 52 -7.86 -1.59 2.56
C LEU A 52 -8.11 -0.18 2.01
N LEU A 53 -7.10 0.45 1.42
CA LEU A 53 -7.26 1.74 0.75
C LEU A 53 -8.16 1.62 -0.49
N ALA A 54 -8.07 0.53 -1.26
CA ALA A 54 -8.95 0.28 -2.41
C ALA A 54 -10.42 0.19 -1.99
N GLY A 55 -10.70 -0.43 -0.85
CA GLY A 55 -12.03 -0.43 -0.23
C GLY A 55 -12.51 1.00 0.05
N ARG A 56 -11.69 1.81 0.69
CA ARG A 56 -12.01 3.21 1.00
C ARG A 56 -12.19 4.07 -0.24
N VAL A 57 -11.46 3.78 -1.33
CA VAL A 57 -11.62 4.48 -2.62
C VAL A 57 -12.94 4.11 -3.27
N ARG A 58 -13.33 2.82 -3.28
CA ARG A 58 -14.63 2.37 -3.79
C ARG A 58 -15.80 3.03 -3.06
N ASP A 59 -15.65 3.23 -1.75
CA ASP A 59 -16.65 3.89 -0.90
C ASP A 59 -16.55 5.43 -0.89
N GLU A 60 -15.61 6.00 -1.64
CA GLU A 60 -15.34 7.45 -1.66
C GLU A 60 -14.98 8.04 -0.30
N THR A 61 -14.52 7.20 0.66
CA THR A 61 -14.21 7.61 2.05
C THR A 61 -12.71 7.76 2.33
N TRP A 62 -11.84 7.61 1.33
CA TRP A 62 -10.39 7.62 1.50
C TRP A 62 -9.80 8.98 1.93
N ARG A 63 -10.57 10.07 1.82
CA ARG A 63 -10.22 11.42 2.29
C ARG A 63 -11.09 11.91 3.43
N THR A 64 -12.16 11.18 3.74
CA THR A 64 -13.14 11.57 4.76
C THR A 64 -12.97 10.70 5.98
N CYS A 65 -12.73 11.32 7.14
CA CYS A 65 -12.66 10.61 8.40
C CYS A 65 -14.05 10.08 8.77
N LEU A 66 -14.14 8.79 8.99
CA LEU A 66 -15.34 8.16 9.55
C LEU A 66 -15.23 8.17 11.08
N ASP A 67 -16.36 8.05 11.74
CA ASP A 67 -16.37 7.83 13.18
C ASP A 67 -15.61 6.55 13.54
N GLY A 68 -14.66 6.69 14.44
CA GLY A 68 -13.76 5.60 14.87
C GLY A 68 -12.54 5.35 13.98
N ASP A 69 -12.24 6.23 13.02
CA ASP A 69 -10.99 6.15 12.25
C ASP A 69 -9.76 6.52 13.10
N ASP A 70 -8.62 5.93 12.72
CA ASP A 70 -7.32 6.51 13.03
C ASP A 70 -7.15 7.76 12.17
N VAL A 71 -6.97 8.90 12.81
CA VAL A 71 -6.83 10.19 12.13
C VAL A 71 -5.50 10.84 12.45
N GLY A 72 -5.01 11.65 11.53
CA GLY A 72 -3.80 12.43 11.72
C GLY A 72 -3.76 13.60 10.74
N PRO A 73 -2.81 14.52 10.93
CA PRO A 73 -2.71 15.71 10.11
C PRO A 73 -2.40 15.36 8.66
N SER A 74 -3.04 16.08 7.74
CA SER A 74 -2.59 16.12 6.33
C SER A 74 -1.18 16.72 6.26
N GLN A 75 -0.48 16.56 5.11
CA GLN A 75 0.85 17.15 4.92
C GLN A 75 0.89 18.66 5.09
N THR A 76 -0.22 19.34 4.88
CA THR A 76 -0.35 20.80 5.09
C THR A 76 -0.66 21.15 6.55
N GLY A 77 -1.01 20.18 7.38
CA GLY A 77 -1.45 20.38 8.76
C GLY A 77 -2.81 21.10 8.90
N GLN A 78 -3.50 21.36 7.80
CA GLN A 78 -4.75 22.16 7.81
C GLN A 78 -6.00 21.33 8.08
N THR A 79 -5.95 20.03 7.79
CA THR A 79 -7.09 19.12 7.96
C THR A 79 -6.61 17.76 8.43
N ASP A 80 -7.43 17.10 9.23
CA ASP A 80 -7.23 15.69 9.55
C ASP A 80 -7.68 14.81 8.39
N ILE A 81 -6.92 13.74 8.16
CA ILE A 81 -7.20 12.73 7.14
C ILE A 81 -7.17 11.34 7.77
N PRO A 82 -7.87 10.35 7.19
CA PRO A 82 -7.81 8.99 7.68
C PRO A 82 -6.43 8.36 7.43
N TYR A 83 -5.99 7.57 8.40
CA TYR A 83 -4.78 6.77 8.34
C TYR A 83 -5.15 5.29 8.25
N GLY A 84 -4.47 4.55 7.39
CA GLY A 84 -4.62 3.11 7.27
C GLY A 84 -3.50 2.35 7.96
N PRO A 85 -3.76 1.11 8.37
CA PRO A 85 -2.77 0.29 9.06
C PRO A 85 -1.67 -0.20 8.10
N LEU A 86 -0.43 -0.04 8.52
CA LEU A 86 0.64 -0.93 8.11
C LEU A 86 0.57 -2.13 9.06
N TRP A 87 -0.07 -3.22 8.62
CA TRP A 87 -0.51 -4.32 9.48
C TRP A 87 0.64 -5.00 10.24
N GLY A 88 0.38 -5.40 11.47
CA GLY A 88 1.34 -6.06 12.36
C GLY A 88 0.78 -6.23 13.76
N ARG A 89 1.63 -6.65 14.71
CA ARG A 89 1.27 -6.76 16.13
C ARG A 89 0.87 -5.41 16.70
N GLY A 90 -0.13 -5.43 17.55
CA GLY A 90 -0.61 -4.26 18.28
C GLY A 90 -2.13 -4.18 18.27
N THR A 91 -2.66 -3.27 19.05
CA THR A 91 -4.11 -3.07 19.16
C THR A 91 -4.65 -2.43 17.88
N ASN A 92 -5.76 -2.95 17.37
CA ASN A 92 -6.54 -2.24 16.37
C ASN A 92 -7.26 -1.07 17.07
N THR A 93 -6.94 0.13 16.67
CA THR A 93 -7.45 1.37 17.26
C THR A 93 -8.76 1.83 16.66
N LEU A 94 -9.15 1.23 15.51
CA LEU A 94 -10.42 1.53 14.88
C LEU A 94 -11.61 1.10 15.76
N SER A 95 -12.70 1.84 15.66
CA SER A 95 -13.96 1.55 16.33
C SER A 95 -15.16 1.88 15.44
N GLY A 96 -16.37 1.58 15.90
CA GLY A 96 -17.62 2.00 15.27
C GLY A 96 -17.71 1.69 13.77
N PRO A 97 -18.15 2.66 12.95
CA PRO A 97 -18.30 2.52 11.50
C PRO A 97 -17.00 2.19 10.77
N ALA A 98 -15.87 2.79 11.18
CA ALA A 98 -14.57 2.56 10.55
C ALA A 98 -14.11 1.12 10.72
N LEU A 99 -14.26 0.55 11.94
CA LEU A 99 -13.94 -0.85 12.20
C LEU A 99 -14.79 -1.82 11.37
N LYS A 100 -16.11 -1.61 11.35
CA LYS A 100 -17.03 -2.46 10.56
C LYS A 100 -16.69 -2.49 9.09
N ARG A 101 -16.28 -1.35 8.52
CA ARG A 101 -15.83 -1.30 7.14
C ARG A 101 -14.55 -2.07 6.92
N GLN A 102 -13.56 -1.91 7.78
CA GLN A 102 -12.32 -2.67 7.68
C GLN A 102 -12.58 -4.17 7.74
N GLU A 103 -13.41 -4.63 8.68
CA GLU A 103 -13.79 -6.03 8.82
C GLU A 103 -14.48 -6.57 7.56
N HIS A 104 -15.40 -5.78 6.98
CA HIS A 104 -16.06 -6.12 5.72
C HIS A 104 -15.04 -6.34 4.59
N TRP A 105 -14.13 -5.40 4.35
CA TRP A 105 -13.10 -5.55 3.33
C TRP A 105 -12.16 -6.72 3.60
N MET A 106 -11.79 -6.94 4.85
CA MET A 106 -10.93 -8.06 5.23
C MET A 106 -11.59 -9.42 4.98
N ALA A 107 -12.92 -9.51 5.03
CA ALA A 107 -13.65 -10.73 4.75
C ALA A 107 -13.81 -11.00 3.24
N GLU A 108 -13.94 -9.96 2.42
CA GLU A 108 -14.19 -10.09 0.98
C GLU A 108 -12.92 -10.25 0.15
N VAL A 109 -11.82 -9.61 0.55
CA VAL A 109 -10.59 -9.59 -0.24
C VAL A 109 -9.83 -10.90 -0.07
N ARG A 110 -9.40 -11.44 -1.21
CA ARG A 110 -8.56 -12.62 -1.32
C ARG A 110 -7.20 -12.26 -1.94
N THR A 111 -6.22 -13.12 -1.70
CA THR A 111 -4.92 -13.03 -2.41
C THR A 111 -5.11 -13.22 -3.92
N PRO A 112 -4.18 -12.73 -4.78
CA PRO A 112 -4.32 -12.86 -6.23
C PRO A 112 -4.47 -14.30 -6.74
N ASP A 113 -3.96 -15.28 -5.99
CA ASP A 113 -4.09 -16.72 -6.26
C ASP A 113 -5.33 -17.36 -5.61
N GLU A 114 -6.17 -16.55 -4.93
CA GLU A 114 -7.37 -16.94 -4.21
C GLU A 114 -7.18 -17.96 -3.06
N GLU A 115 -5.94 -18.29 -2.71
CA GLU A 115 -5.65 -19.30 -1.68
C GLU A 115 -5.90 -18.80 -0.25
N GLN A 116 -5.75 -17.50 0.01
CA GLN A 116 -5.91 -16.92 1.34
C GLN A 116 -6.83 -15.70 1.33
N SER A 117 -7.55 -15.50 2.43
CA SER A 117 -8.24 -14.24 2.72
C SER A 117 -7.24 -13.18 3.20
N LEU A 118 -7.62 -11.90 3.07
CA LEU A 118 -6.84 -10.80 3.63
C LEU A 118 -6.65 -10.96 5.15
N SER A 119 -7.66 -11.47 5.84
CA SER A 119 -7.60 -11.74 7.29
C SER A 119 -6.52 -12.77 7.67
N GLU A 120 -6.35 -13.82 6.87
CA GLU A 120 -5.30 -14.83 7.09
C GLU A 120 -3.91 -14.25 6.88
N VAL A 121 -3.73 -13.40 5.87
CA VAL A 121 -2.46 -12.68 5.65
C VAL A 121 -2.17 -11.74 6.83
N CYS A 122 -3.18 -11.02 7.32
CA CYS A 122 -3.08 -10.16 8.49
C CYS A 122 -2.65 -10.93 9.75
N ALA A 123 -3.29 -12.04 10.05
CA ALA A 123 -2.92 -12.94 11.15
C ALA A 123 -1.49 -13.47 10.98
N GLY A 124 -1.11 -13.76 9.75
CA GLY A 124 0.26 -14.15 9.39
C GLY A 124 1.31 -13.09 9.73
N LEU A 125 1.02 -11.82 9.44
CA LEU A 125 1.88 -10.68 9.75
C LEU A 125 2.02 -10.44 11.26
N GLU A 126 0.94 -10.55 12.01
CA GLU A 126 0.95 -10.45 13.48
C GLU A 126 1.82 -11.54 14.09
N TYR A 127 1.64 -12.78 13.65
CA TYR A 127 2.45 -13.92 14.11
C TYR A 127 3.93 -13.76 13.75
N ALA A 128 4.25 -13.16 12.60
CA ALA A 128 5.63 -12.89 12.20
C ALA A 128 6.32 -11.84 13.07
N GLY A 129 5.56 -11.13 13.91
CA GLY A 129 6.10 -10.27 14.95
C GLY A 129 6.49 -8.87 14.50
N VAL A 130 6.03 -8.42 13.33
CA VAL A 130 6.23 -7.03 12.90
C VAL A 130 5.23 -6.12 13.62
N ASP A 131 5.69 -4.98 14.10
CA ASP A 131 4.82 -4.06 14.84
C ASP A 131 3.90 -3.26 13.89
N ARG A 132 2.66 -3.04 14.34
CA ARG A 132 1.68 -2.22 13.63
C ARG A 132 2.19 -0.79 13.47
N GLY A 133 1.94 -0.19 12.34
CA GLY A 133 2.17 1.23 12.08
C GLY A 133 0.96 1.84 11.40
N LEU A 134 0.99 3.14 11.18
CA LEU A 134 -0.05 3.89 10.47
C LEU A 134 0.55 4.64 9.29
N ARG A 135 -0.23 4.78 8.23
CA ARG A 135 0.12 5.52 7.03
C ARG A 135 -1.07 6.37 6.58
N PRO A 136 -0.87 7.65 6.21
CA PRO A 136 -1.94 8.46 5.65
C PRO A 136 -2.51 7.83 4.37
N MET A 137 -3.83 7.75 4.27
CA MET A 137 -4.52 7.20 3.09
C MET A 137 -4.48 8.14 1.89
N ALA A 138 -4.39 9.45 2.13
CA ALA A 138 -4.29 10.48 1.11
C ALA A 138 -2.93 11.18 1.16
N VAL A 139 -2.49 11.69 0.02
CA VAL A 139 -1.37 12.64 -0.10
C VAL A 139 -1.76 13.75 -1.05
N THR A 140 -1.30 14.96 -0.76
CA THR A 140 -1.47 16.10 -1.64
C THR A 140 -0.10 16.53 -2.17
N PRO A 141 0.13 16.50 -3.47
CA PRO A 141 1.37 17.00 -4.04
C PRO A 141 1.48 18.51 -3.80
N GLN A 142 2.69 18.99 -3.53
CA GLN A 142 2.99 20.40 -3.28
C GLN A 142 3.88 20.96 -4.38
N ASN A 143 3.95 22.29 -4.49
CA ASN A 143 4.81 23.01 -5.43
C ASN A 143 4.64 22.52 -6.88
N ILE A 144 3.39 22.32 -7.30
CA ILE A 144 3.10 21.80 -8.64
C ILE A 144 3.39 22.90 -9.66
N THR A 145 4.24 22.58 -10.63
CA THR A 145 4.44 23.40 -11.82
C THR A 145 4.28 22.55 -13.08
N ILE A 146 3.65 23.12 -14.08
CA ILE A 146 3.37 22.48 -15.37
C ILE A 146 3.90 23.39 -16.47
N ALA A 147 4.78 22.86 -17.31
CA ALA A 147 5.26 23.54 -18.51
C ALA A 147 5.03 22.67 -19.73
N HIS A 148 4.48 23.26 -20.78
CA HIS A 148 4.17 22.56 -22.03
C HIS A 148 4.98 23.18 -23.17
N ASP A 149 5.85 22.40 -23.78
CA ASP A 149 6.50 22.78 -25.03
C ASP A 149 5.68 22.26 -26.22
N ARG A 150 5.02 23.19 -26.91
CA ARG A 150 4.17 22.85 -28.08
C ARG A 150 4.98 22.41 -29.30
N ARG A 151 6.28 22.76 -29.38
CA ARG A 151 7.13 22.39 -30.52
C ARG A 151 7.61 20.96 -30.39
N GLU A 152 7.94 20.56 -29.17
CA GLU A 152 8.43 19.20 -28.88
C GLU A 152 7.34 18.24 -28.44
N THR A 153 6.10 18.70 -28.31
CA THR A 153 4.97 17.91 -27.77
C THR A 153 5.28 17.30 -26.38
N THR A 154 6.09 18.03 -25.59
CA THR A 154 6.52 17.58 -24.27
C THR A 154 5.79 18.31 -23.17
N LEU A 155 5.52 17.60 -22.08
CA LEU A 155 4.93 18.13 -20.86
C LEU A 155 5.92 17.90 -19.71
N ALA A 156 6.43 18.99 -19.14
CA ALA A 156 7.25 18.94 -17.94
C ALA A 156 6.39 19.19 -16.71
N LEU A 157 6.46 18.27 -15.75
CA LEU A 157 5.77 18.33 -14.47
C LEU A 157 6.81 18.33 -13.36
N ALA A 158 6.75 19.32 -12.45
CA ALA A 158 7.52 19.29 -11.22
C ALA A 158 6.57 19.40 -10.01
N PHE A 159 6.83 18.63 -8.98
CA PHE A 159 6.07 18.62 -7.74
C PHE A 159 6.88 17.99 -6.60
N SER A 160 6.46 18.26 -5.38
CA SER A 160 7.01 17.64 -4.19
C SER A 160 6.01 16.63 -3.60
N LEU A 161 6.51 15.48 -3.18
CA LEU A 161 5.74 14.46 -2.46
C LEU A 161 6.40 14.15 -1.12
N PRO A 162 5.63 13.77 -0.09
CA PRO A 162 6.21 13.32 1.17
C PRO A 162 6.96 11.99 0.98
N VAL A 163 7.89 11.73 1.89
CA VAL A 163 8.64 10.48 1.91
C VAL A 163 7.68 9.28 1.96
N GLY A 164 7.93 8.31 1.10
CA GLY A 164 7.11 7.10 1.00
C GLY A 164 5.90 7.22 0.05
N ALA A 165 5.61 8.39 -0.52
CA ALA A 165 4.65 8.51 -1.61
C ALA A 165 5.33 8.19 -2.96
N TYR A 166 4.53 7.76 -3.93
CA TYR A 166 5.00 7.29 -5.23
C TYR A 166 4.56 8.23 -6.35
N ALA A 167 5.52 8.85 -7.03
CA ALA A 167 5.24 9.73 -8.17
C ALA A 167 4.49 8.99 -9.30
N THR A 168 4.81 7.73 -9.55
CA THR A 168 4.12 6.90 -10.54
C THR A 168 2.65 6.67 -10.21
N VAL A 169 2.28 6.57 -8.93
CA VAL A 169 0.87 6.48 -8.49
C VAL A 169 0.13 7.78 -8.75
N LEU A 170 0.77 8.93 -8.48
CA LEU A 170 0.17 10.23 -8.77
C LEU A 170 -0.01 10.44 -10.26
N LEU A 171 1.05 10.22 -11.04
CA LEU A 171 1.03 10.42 -12.49
C LEU A 171 0.09 9.45 -13.21
N GLY A 172 -0.02 8.22 -12.72
CA GLY A 172 -0.94 7.20 -13.27
C GLY A 172 -2.43 7.55 -13.14
N GLN A 173 -2.79 8.59 -12.37
CA GLN A 173 -4.17 9.12 -12.34
C GLN A 173 -4.52 9.97 -13.55
N TRP A 174 -3.51 10.48 -14.26
CA TRP A 174 -3.68 11.38 -15.41
C TRP A 174 -3.10 10.85 -16.70
N PHE A 175 -2.15 9.89 -16.61
CA PHE A 175 -1.41 9.39 -17.75
C PHE A 175 -1.37 7.86 -17.77
N ASP A 176 -1.44 7.27 -18.95
CA ASP A 176 -1.11 5.86 -19.15
C ASP A 176 0.42 5.71 -19.15
N LEU A 177 0.98 5.35 -18.02
CA LEU A 177 2.42 5.23 -17.82
C LEU A 177 2.91 3.88 -18.35
N ARG A 178 3.87 3.92 -19.26
CA ARG A 178 4.56 2.71 -19.76
C ARG A 178 5.98 2.64 -19.21
N ASP A 179 6.33 1.51 -18.64
CA ASP A 179 7.69 1.23 -18.20
C ASP A 179 8.53 0.77 -19.41
N LEU A 180 9.36 1.68 -19.92
CA LEU A 180 10.22 1.40 -21.07
C LEU A 180 11.39 0.47 -20.73
N SER A 181 11.73 0.29 -19.45
CA SER A 181 12.78 -0.66 -19.04
C SER A 181 12.38 -2.13 -19.29
N LEU A 182 11.07 -2.39 -19.43
CA LEU A 182 10.53 -3.71 -19.75
C LEU A 182 10.53 -4.02 -21.26
N ALA A 183 10.61 -2.99 -22.10
CA ALA A 183 10.59 -3.14 -23.55
C ALA A 183 11.96 -3.54 -24.16
N SER A 184 13.04 -3.40 -23.38
CA SER A 184 14.42 -3.70 -23.86
C SER A 184 14.85 -5.15 -23.61
N ALA A 185 13.96 -6.04 -23.19
CA ALA A 185 14.25 -7.43 -22.84
C ALA A 185 13.52 -8.44 -23.75
N SER A 186 13.24 -8.04 -25.01
CA SER A 186 12.66 -8.92 -26.04
C SER A 186 13.69 -9.21 -27.12
#